data_645802d3215fa1fb841aeaf6802e9c46
#
_entry.id   645802d3215fa1fb841aeaf6802e9c46
#
_cell.length_a   1.000
_cell.length_b   1.000
_cell.length_c   1.000
_cell.angle_alpha   90.00
_cell.angle_beta   90.00
_cell.angle_gamma   90.00
#
_symmetry.space_group_name_H-M   'P 1'
#
loop_
_entity.id
_entity.type
_entity.pdbx_description
1 polymer ?
#
loop_
_entity_poly.entity_id
_entity_poly.type
_entity_poly.pdbx_seq_one_letter_code
_entity_poly.pdbx_strand_id
1 'polypeptide(L)'
;GSSFAGHPCPKKLQSGECVRIMTGGEVPEGADTVVKQEIVKADDKEITFPSEVRAGDNVRRKGEEIRSGDVCMTKGTLLHAPEINFLAALGIHKVTVFKKVRVGFFSTGDELQSIDQPLARGKIYDSNRYCIGAMLREKGFDIIDYGVIKDNPEALKECLLRASQECDAVITSGGVSVGEADFTRKVVLEIGELISWHCLIKPGKPLAVGKIGKAYFFGLPGNPTAAQVTFYAIVSIALALLSGQKNPKLIYALAAAKGKFKKNLGYTDFQRGLLTMQDGLVTVTPAGSQKTGAFKSMIKANCFIYLADDQAAPEDGELIPVVPFWGTC
;
A
#
# COMPACT_ATOMS: atom_id res chain seq x y z
N GLY A 1 -16.66 41.78 -25.65
CA GLY A 1 -17.22 41.13 -24.48
C GLY A 1 -16.19 40.26 -23.78
N SER A 2 -16.64 39.50 -22.76
CA SER A 2 -15.76 38.61 -21.98
C SER A 2 -16.48 37.29 -21.67
N SER A 3 -15.74 36.19 -21.63
CA SER A 3 -16.20 34.88 -21.18
C SER A 3 -15.34 34.41 -20.02
N PHE A 4 -15.94 34.19 -18.86
CA PHE A 4 -15.26 33.72 -17.65
C PHE A 4 -15.76 32.32 -17.26
N ALA A 5 -14.97 31.58 -16.52
CA ALA A 5 -15.40 30.35 -15.91
C ALA A 5 -16.67 30.58 -15.05
N GLY A 6 -17.74 29.81 -15.32
CA GLY A 6 -19.04 30.00 -14.68
C GLY A 6 -19.89 31.18 -15.17
N HIS A 7 -19.34 32.03 -16.03
CA HIS A 7 -20.04 33.18 -16.63
C HIS A 7 -19.75 33.24 -18.12
N PRO A 8 -20.41 32.40 -18.93
CA PRO A 8 -20.20 32.35 -20.38
C PRO A 8 -20.66 33.64 -21.05
N CYS A 9 -20.02 34.00 -22.16
CA CYS A 9 -20.47 35.11 -22.99
C CYS A 9 -21.78 34.74 -23.70
N PRO A 10 -22.89 35.47 -23.51
CA PRO A 10 -24.16 35.14 -24.11
C PRO A 10 -24.26 35.51 -25.61
N LYS A 11 -23.28 36.26 -26.13
CA LYS A 11 -23.29 36.75 -27.49
C LYS A 11 -22.75 35.69 -28.45
N LYS A 12 -23.46 35.44 -29.55
CA LYS A 12 -22.93 34.72 -30.70
C LYS A 12 -22.02 35.65 -31.50
N LEU A 13 -20.77 35.20 -31.72
CA LEU A 13 -19.78 35.97 -32.46
C LEU A 13 -20.04 35.90 -33.96
N GLN A 14 -19.89 37.04 -34.61
CA GLN A 14 -19.92 37.18 -36.04
C GLN A 14 -18.48 37.26 -36.61
N SER A 15 -18.36 37.10 -37.94
CA SER A 15 -17.06 37.27 -38.59
C SER A 15 -16.48 38.65 -38.29
N GLY A 16 -15.21 38.72 -37.91
CA GLY A 16 -14.51 39.93 -37.49
C GLY A 16 -14.70 40.33 -36.02
N GLU A 17 -15.42 39.51 -35.24
CA GLU A 17 -15.59 39.77 -33.80
C GLU A 17 -14.76 38.81 -32.95
N CYS A 18 -14.33 39.27 -31.78
CA CYS A 18 -13.69 38.47 -30.74
C CYS A 18 -14.21 38.81 -29.36
N VAL A 19 -13.98 37.91 -28.41
CA VAL A 19 -14.20 38.16 -26.99
C VAL A 19 -12.95 37.81 -26.19
N ARG A 20 -12.75 38.50 -25.10
CA ARG A 20 -11.73 38.11 -24.12
C ARG A 20 -12.20 36.90 -23.35
N ILE A 21 -11.44 35.80 -23.39
CA ILE A 21 -11.75 34.56 -22.66
C ILE A 21 -10.68 34.30 -21.60
N MET A 22 -11.10 33.83 -20.44
CA MET A 22 -10.20 33.36 -19.39
C MET A 22 -10.13 31.85 -19.38
N THR A 23 -9.03 31.31 -18.86
CA THR A 23 -8.87 29.86 -18.68
C THR A 23 -10.07 29.25 -17.99
N GLY A 24 -10.65 28.19 -18.56
CA GLY A 24 -11.89 27.56 -18.08
C GLY A 24 -13.16 28.25 -18.53
N GLY A 25 -13.11 29.35 -19.26
CA GLY A 25 -14.27 29.99 -19.88
C GLY A 25 -14.82 29.13 -21.03
N GLU A 26 -16.14 29.15 -21.22
CA GLU A 26 -16.80 28.55 -22.38
C GLU A 26 -16.50 29.35 -23.64
N VAL A 27 -16.08 28.66 -24.71
CA VAL A 27 -15.87 29.28 -26.01
C VAL A 27 -17.23 29.67 -26.59
N PRO A 28 -17.47 30.96 -26.89
CA PRO A 28 -18.75 31.41 -27.37
C PRO A 28 -19.14 30.80 -28.72
N GLU A 29 -20.44 30.72 -28.99
CA GLU A 29 -20.96 30.27 -30.29
C GLU A 29 -20.43 31.19 -31.41
N GLY A 30 -19.93 30.60 -32.47
CA GLY A 30 -19.35 31.32 -33.61
C GLY A 30 -17.82 31.48 -33.52
N ALA A 31 -17.20 31.11 -32.38
CA ALA A 31 -15.74 31.00 -32.24
C ALA A 31 -15.31 29.53 -32.25
N ASP A 32 -14.14 29.26 -32.77
CA ASP A 32 -13.55 27.92 -32.88
C ASP A 32 -12.11 27.86 -32.37
N THR A 33 -11.51 28.99 -32.01
CA THR A 33 -10.09 29.14 -31.73
C THR A 33 -9.85 30.11 -30.59
N VAL A 34 -8.90 29.80 -29.72
CA VAL A 34 -8.46 30.71 -28.65
C VAL A 34 -7.00 31.05 -28.88
N VAL A 35 -6.71 32.35 -28.98
CA VAL A 35 -5.35 32.86 -29.11
C VAL A 35 -4.86 33.32 -27.74
N LYS A 36 -3.64 32.89 -27.37
CA LYS A 36 -3.03 33.27 -26.10
C LYS A 36 -2.74 34.77 -26.07
N GLN A 37 -3.07 35.42 -24.94
CA GLN A 37 -2.92 36.88 -24.82
C GLN A 37 -1.45 37.35 -24.99
N GLU A 38 -0.47 36.50 -24.73
CA GLU A 38 0.97 36.82 -24.84
C GLU A 38 1.41 37.08 -26.27
N ILE A 39 0.66 36.57 -27.25
CA ILE A 39 0.97 36.77 -28.68
C ILE A 39 -0.05 37.68 -29.37
N VAL A 40 -1.00 38.24 -28.62
CA VAL A 40 -2.02 39.14 -29.15
C VAL A 40 -1.59 40.58 -28.86
N LYS A 41 -1.68 41.44 -29.89
CA LYS A 41 -1.65 42.90 -29.72
C LYS A 41 -3.09 43.39 -29.76
N ALA A 42 -3.54 44.05 -28.69
CA ALA A 42 -4.91 44.55 -28.58
C ALA A 42 -4.88 46.05 -28.31
N ASP A 43 -5.78 46.79 -28.96
CA ASP A 43 -6.17 48.14 -28.60
C ASP A 43 -7.69 48.14 -28.24
N ASP A 44 -8.27 49.33 -28.06
CA ASP A 44 -9.68 49.46 -27.66
C ASP A 44 -10.69 48.97 -28.72
N LYS A 45 -10.26 48.75 -29.95
CA LYS A 45 -11.14 48.45 -31.09
C LYS A 45 -10.80 47.15 -31.81
N GLU A 46 -9.53 46.79 -31.86
CA GLU A 46 -9.03 45.70 -32.69
C GLU A 46 -7.99 44.85 -31.97
N ILE A 47 -7.90 43.58 -32.37
CA ILE A 47 -6.83 42.68 -31.97
C ILE A 47 -6.05 42.22 -33.22
N THR A 48 -4.74 42.08 -33.05
CA THR A 48 -3.86 41.52 -34.08
C THR A 48 -3.10 40.32 -33.48
N PHE A 49 -3.00 39.22 -34.21
CA PHE A 49 -2.30 38.02 -33.81
C PHE A 49 -1.57 37.40 -35.00
N PRO A 50 -0.56 36.52 -34.77
CA PRO A 50 0.20 35.89 -35.83
C PRO A 50 -0.65 35.02 -36.77
N SER A 51 -0.21 34.89 -38.02
CA SER A 51 -0.88 34.09 -39.06
C SER A 51 -0.79 32.58 -38.85
N GLU A 52 0.11 32.12 -37.95
CA GLU A 52 0.30 30.69 -37.65
C GLU A 52 -0.76 30.08 -36.74
N VAL A 53 -1.70 30.87 -36.23
CA VAL A 53 -2.84 30.37 -35.43
C VAL A 53 -3.74 29.47 -36.26
N ARG A 54 -4.03 28.29 -35.77
CA ARG A 54 -4.84 27.29 -36.46
C ARG A 54 -6.22 27.13 -35.82
N ALA A 55 -7.20 26.80 -36.61
CA ALA A 55 -8.56 26.51 -36.14
C ALA A 55 -8.52 25.35 -35.12
N GLY A 56 -9.13 25.56 -33.94
CA GLY A 56 -9.12 24.63 -32.82
C GLY A 56 -8.00 24.82 -31.81
N ASP A 57 -7.05 25.73 -32.04
CA ASP A 57 -5.96 25.97 -31.09
C ASP A 57 -6.51 26.40 -29.72
N ASN A 58 -5.98 25.80 -28.65
CA ASN A 58 -6.32 26.05 -27.25
C ASN A 58 -7.81 25.84 -26.87
N VAL A 59 -8.58 25.10 -27.68
CA VAL A 59 -9.98 24.76 -27.44
C VAL A 59 -10.08 23.28 -27.08
N ARG A 60 -10.59 22.96 -25.88
CA ARG A 60 -10.97 21.59 -25.53
C ARG A 60 -12.34 21.25 -26.08
N ARG A 61 -12.42 20.16 -26.82
CA ARG A 61 -13.68 19.71 -27.41
C ARG A 61 -14.41 18.74 -26.47
N LYS A 62 -15.73 18.74 -26.52
CA LYS A 62 -16.55 17.77 -25.79
C LYS A 62 -16.18 16.35 -26.22
N GLY A 63 -15.89 15.49 -25.23
CA GLY A 63 -15.48 14.10 -25.47
C GLY A 63 -14.04 13.91 -25.91
N GLU A 64 -13.19 14.93 -25.82
CA GLU A 64 -11.76 14.83 -26.13
C GLU A 64 -11.03 13.93 -25.13
N GLU A 65 -11.31 14.08 -23.85
CA GLU A 65 -10.67 13.30 -22.78
C GLU A 65 -11.47 12.06 -22.41
N ILE A 66 -12.81 12.18 -22.34
CA ILE A 66 -13.71 11.08 -22.02
C ILE A 66 -15.07 11.28 -22.67
N ARG A 67 -15.66 10.22 -23.18
CA ARG A 67 -16.97 10.21 -23.83
C ARG A 67 -18.01 9.51 -22.97
N SER A 68 -19.27 9.87 -23.18
CA SER A 68 -20.36 9.13 -22.54
C SER A 68 -20.34 7.67 -23.01
N GLY A 69 -20.34 6.74 -22.03
CA GLY A 69 -20.21 5.30 -22.25
C GLY A 69 -18.81 4.74 -22.12
N ASP A 70 -17.79 5.59 -22.02
CA ASP A 70 -16.42 5.11 -21.75
C ASP A 70 -16.31 4.55 -20.34
N VAL A 71 -15.53 3.47 -20.19
CA VAL A 71 -15.22 2.86 -18.90
C VAL A 71 -14.10 3.63 -18.24
N CYS A 72 -14.42 4.48 -17.26
CA CYS A 72 -13.42 5.28 -16.53
C CYS A 72 -12.58 4.45 -15.58
N MET A 73 -13.21 3.48 -14.92
CA MET A 73 -12.56 2.62 -13.91
C MET A 73 -13.14 1.23 -13.95
N THR A 74 -12.33 0.24 -13.63
CA THR A 74 -12.76 -1.16 -13.55
C THR A 74 -12.94 -1.61 -12.10
N LYS A 75 -13.76 -2.63 -11.89
CA LYS A 75 -13.88 -3.28 -10.57
C LYS A 75 -12.51 -3.70 -10.05
N GLY A 76 -12.20 -3.39 -8.80
CA GLY A 76 -10.92 -3.68 -8.16
C GLY A 76 -9.87 -2.56 -8.30
N THR A 77 -10.24 -1.42 -8.91
CA THR A 77 -9.42 -0.20 -8.86
C THR A 77 -9.39 0.32 -7.44
N LEU A 78 -8.20 0.58 -6.91
CA LEU A 78 -8.03 1.23 -5.63
C LEU A 78 -8.29 2.74 -5.80
N LEU A 79 -9.17 3.30 -4.97
CA LEU A 79 -9.57 4.70 -5.06
C LEU A 79 -8.63 5.57 -4.21
N HIS A 80 -7.61 6.13 -4.85
CA HIS A 80 -6.76 7.18 -4.29
C HIS A 80 -7.28 8.58 -4.64
N ALA A 81 -6.54 9.61 -4.27
CA ALA A 81 -6.93 10.99 -4.56
C ALA A 81 -7.17 11.29 -6.05
N PRO A 82 -6.37 10.80 -7.01
CA PRO A 82 -6.64 11.01 -8.43
C PRO A 82 -7.96 10.40 -8.90
N GLU A 83 -8.28 9.18 -8.47
CA GLU A 83 -9.52 8.49 -8.83
C GLU A 83 -10.74 9.23 -8.26
N ILE A 84 -10.64 9.69 -7.00
CA ILE A 84 -11.70 10.50 -6.37
C ILE A 84 -11.88 11.83 -7.10
N ASN A 85 -10.80 12.51 -7.46
CA ASN A 85 -10.85 13.75 -8.24
C ASN A 85 -11.53 13.53 -9.60
N PHE A 86 -11.19 12.45 -10.28
CA PHE A 86 -11.77 12.11 -11.58
C PHE A 86 -13.28 11.82 -11.49
N LEU A 87 -13.71 11.02 -10.51
CA LEU A 87 -15.12 10.76 -10.24
C LEU A 87 -15.88 12.05 -9.95
N ALA A 88 -15.32 12.94 -9.13
CA ALA A 88 -15.92 14.23 -8.80
C ALA A 88 -16.04 15.14 -10.04
N ALA A 89 -15.02 15.18 -10.90
CA ALA A 89 -15.04 15.95 -12.15
C ALA A 89 -16.12 15.47 -13.11
N LEU A 90 -16.48 14.17 -13.06
CA LEU A 90 -17.57 13.58 -13.84
C LEU A 90 -18.95 13.73 -13.17
N GLY A 91 -19.05 14.36 -12.00
CA GLY A 91 -20.30 14.49 -11.26
C GLY A 91 -20.78 13.19 -10.61
N ILE A 92 -19.93 12.17 -10.50
CA ILE A 92 -20.27 10.88 -9.89
C ILE A 92 -20.12 10.99 -8.38
N HIS A 93 -21.23 11.13 -7.66
CA HIS A 93 -21.25 11.35 -6.21
C HIS A 93 -21.33 10.06 -5.38
N LYS A 94 -21.63 8.91 -5.99
CA LYS A 94 -21.71 7.60 -5.32
C LYS A 94 -21.17 6.50 -6.23
N VAL A 95 -20.34 5.65 -5.65
CA VAL A 95 -19.82 4.43 -6.30
C VAL A 95 -19.98 3.23 -5.37
N THR A 96 -20.20 2.06 -5.94
CA THR A 96 -20.21 0.80 -5.19
C THR A 96 -18.78 0.35 -5.00
N VAL A 97 -18.39 0.14 -3.75
CA VAL A 97 -17.06 -0.33 -3.37
C VAL A 97 -17.12 -1.66 -2.64
N PHE A 98 -16.01 -2.38 -2.57
CA PHE A 98 -15.88 -3.52 -1.68
C PHE A 98 -15.99 -3.06 -0.22
N LYS A 99 -16.63 -3.89 0.62
CA LYS A 99 -16.62 -3.69 2.07
C LYS A 99 -15.16 -3.72 2.56
N LYS A 100 -14.81 -2.86 3.51
CA LYS A 100 -13.50 -2.93 4.18
C LYS A 100 -13.31 -4.30 4.81
N VAL A 101 -12.15 -4.90 4.59
CA VAL A 101 -11.76 -6.15 5.25
C VAL A 101 -11.59 -5.87 6.73
N ARG A 102 -12.28 -6.66 7.55
CA ARG A 102 -12.12 -6.63 9.00
C ARG A 102 -11.11 -7.67 9.44
N VAL A 103 -10.09 -7.22 10.17
CA VAL A 103 -8.97 -8.06 10.61
C VAL A 103 -8.94 -8.11 12.14
N GLY A 104 -9.12 -9.31 12.69
CA GLY A 104 -8.88 -9.58 14.09
C GLY A 104 -7.40 -9.89 14.32
N PHE A 105 -6.82 -9.41 15.42
CA PHE A 105 -5.44 -9.75 15.76
C PHE A 105 -5.23 -9.87 17.26
N PHE A 106 -4.29 -10.72 17.63
CA PHE A 106 -3.88 -10.95 19.02
C PHE A 106 -2.44 -11.47 19.09
N SER A 107 -1.84 -11.41 20.26
CA SER A 107 -0.58 -12.11 20.56
C SER A 107 -0.82 -13.29 21.50
N THR A 108 0.01 -14.32 21.39
CA THR A 108 0.01 -15.43 22.36
C THR A 108 1.44 -15.70 22.84
N GLY A 109 1.58 -16.04 24.09
CA GLY A 109 2.83 -16.32 24.76
C GLY A 109 2.75 -15.99 26.24
N ASP A 110 3.08 -16.94 27.11
CA ASP A 110 3.08 -16.72 28.54
C ASP A 110 4.15 -15.72 28.99
N GLU A 111 5.17 -15.49 28.17
CA GLU A 111 6.20 -14.48 28.41
C GLU A 111 5.70 -13.05 28.20
N LEU A 112 4.57 -12.85 27.52
CA LEU A 112 4.10 -11.52 27.13
C LEU A 112 3.45 -10.78 28.30
N GLN A 113 3.73 -9.48 28.36
CA GLN A 113 3.15 -8.56 29.32
C GLN A 113 2.71 -7.26 28.64
N SER A 114 1.63 -6.69 29.12
CA SER A 114 1.13 -5.40 28.63
C SER A 114 2.10 -4.27 28.97
N ILE A 115 2.18 -3.27 28.06
CA ILE A 115 3.12 -2.13 28.21
C ILE A 115 2.74 -1.14 29.32
N ASP A 116 1.52 -1.22 29.83
CA ASP A 116 1.01 -0.37 30.93
C ASP A 116 1.35 -0.91 32.32
N GLN A 117 2.00 -2.07 32.41
CA GLN A 117 2.39 -2.72 33.66
C GLN A 117 3.92 -2.72 33.81
N PRO A 118 4.48 -2.56 35.02
CA PRO A 118 5.91 -2.74 35.26
C PRO A 118 6.36 -4.15 34.86
N LEU A 119 7.48 -4.27 34.17
CA LEU A 119 7.95 -5.54 33.63
C LEU A 119 8.32 -6.53 34.76
N ALA A 120 7.61 -7.66 34.82
CA ALA A 120 7.88 -8.73 35.77
C ALA A 120 9.07 -9.60 35.32
N ARG A 121 9.69 -10.30 36.29
CA ARG A 121 10.78 -11.23 35.99
C ARG A 121 10.34 -12.34 35.06
N GLY A 122 11.12 -12.60 34.00
CA GLY A 122 10.81 -13.62 32.98
C GLY A 122 9.80 -13.19 31.95
N LYS A 123 9.34 -11.93 31.96
CA LYS A 123 8.41 -11.39 30.97
C LYS A 123 9.11 -10.44 30.00
N ILE A 124 8.47 -10.24 28.86
CA ILE A 124 8.80 -9.22 27.86
C ILE A 124 7.54 -8.43 27.51
N TYR A 125 7.70 -7.19 27.09
CA TYR A 125 6.55 -6.44 26.59
C TYR A 125 6.10 -6.96 25.23
N ASP A 126 4.76 -7.06 25.04
CA ASP A 126 4.15 -7.40 23.77
C ASP A 126 4.32 -6.24 22.78
N SER A 127 5.37 -6.28 21.99
CA SER A 127 5.61 -5.26 20.95
C SER A 127 4.96 -5.60 19.61
N ASN A 128 4.75 -6.89 19.32
CA ASN A 128 4.22 -7.33 18.03
C ASN A 128 2.78 -6.88 17.81
N ARG A 129 1.93 -6.98 18.82
CA ARG A 129 0.53 -6.56 18.73
C ARG A 129 0.39 -5.09 18.35
N TYR A 130 1.19 -4.21 18.97
CA TYR A 130 1.20 -2.79 18.63
C TYR A 130 1.70 -2.54 17.21
N CYS A 131 2.76 -3.24 16.80
CA CYS A 131 3.31 -3.13 15.46
C CYS A 131 2.33 -3.62 14.38
N ILE A 132 1.73 -4.79 14.57
CA ILE A 132 0.72 -5.35 13.66
C ILE A 132 -0.49 -4.41 13.57
N GLY A 133 -0.99 -3.93 14.70
CA GLY A 133 -2.10 -2.97 14.73
C GLY A 133 -1.78 -1.67 13.99
N ALA A 134 -0.55 -1.15 14.10
CA ALA A 134 -0.11 0.01 13.34
C ALA A 134 -0.07 -0.28 11.83
N MET A 135 0.56 -1.38 11.41
CA MET A 135 0.64 -1.78 10.00
C MET A 135 -0.74 -1.98 9.35
N LEU A 136 -1.69 -2.56 10.09
CA LEU A 136 -3.07 -2.74 9.62
C LEU A 136 -3.80 -1.39 9.46
N ARG A 137 -3.63 -0.46 10.41
CA ARG A 137 -4.22 0.89 10.33
C ARG A 137 -3.66 1.69 9.17
N GLU A 138 -2.34 1.67 8.97
CA GLU A 138 -1.68 2.33 7.82
C GLU A 138 -2.27 1.89 6.48
N LYS A 139 -2.67 0.61 6.37
CA LYS A 139 -3.30 0.06 5.16
C LYS A 139 -4.83 0.23 5.12
N GLY A 140 -5.42 0.91 6.09
CA GLY A 140 -6.83 1.27 6.11
C GLY A 140 -7.80 0.13 6.41
N PHE A 141 -7.35 -0.99 6.99
CA PHE A 141 -8.22 -2.09 7.41
C PHE A 141 -9.08 -1.73 8.62
N ASP A 142 -10.26 -2.34 8.71
CA ASP A 142 -11.07 -2.35 9.93
C ASP A 142 -10.49 -3.39 10.90
N ILE A 143 -10.19 -3.01 12.16
CA ILE A 143 -9.41 -3.87 13.05
C ILE A 143 -10.12 -4.14 14.37
N ILE A 144 -9.96 -5.37 14.87
CA ILE A 144 -10.35 -5.78 16.22
C ILE A 144 -9.13 -6.34 16.94
N ASP A 145 -8.76 -5.70 18.04
CA ASP A 145 -7.65 -6.12 18.90
C ASP A 145 -8.20 -7.01 20.04
N TYR A 146 -7.84 -8.29 20.02
CA TYR A 146 -8.24 -9.27 21.06
C TYR A 146 -7.23 -9.34 22.22
N GLY A 147 -6.17 -8.54 22.21
CA GLY A 147 -5.20 -8.46 23.29
C GLY A 147 -4.16 -9.58 23.28
N VAL A 148 -3.76 -9.99 24.49
CA VAL A 148 -2.84 -11.11 24.71
C VAL A 148 -3.64 -12.30 25.19
N ILE A 149 -3.57 -13.40 24.46
CA ILE A 149 -4.22 -14.67 24.80
C ILE A 149 -3.20 -15.57 25.48
N LYS A 150 -3.56 -16.19 26.58
CA LYS A 150 -2.71 -17.15 27.28
C LYS A 150 -2.37 -18.34 26.38
N ASP A 151 -1.21 -18.92 26.58
CA ASP A 151 -0.74 -20.11 25.84
C ASP A 151 -1.46 -21.38 26.34
N ASN A 152 -2.77 -21.37 26.17
CA ASN A 152 -3.72 -22.39 26.60
C ASN A 152 -4.64 -22.77 25.43
N PRO A 153 -4.79 -24.06 25.07
CA PRO A 153 -5.58 -24.51 23.92
C PRO A 153 -7.03 -24.01 23.94
N GLU A 154 -7.68 -24.04 25.08
CA GLU A 154 -9.09 -23.65 25.23
C GLU A 154 -9.27 -22.15 24.98
N ALA A 155 -8.41 -21.32 25.59
CA ALA A 155 -8.45 -19.87 25.40
C ALA A 155 -8.14 -19.47 23.95
N LEU A 156 -7.18 -20.13 23.32
CA LEU A 156 -6.86 -19.95 21.89
C LEU A 156 -8.03 -20.35 21.01
N LYS A 157 -8.66 -21.50 21.26
CA LYS A 157 -9.82 -22.00 20.52
C LYS A 157 -11.00 -21.04 20.62
N GLU A 158 -11.34 -20.60 21.82
CA GLU A 158 -12.41 -19.60 22.02
C GLU A 158 -12.14 -18.29 21.28
N CYS A 159 -10.94 -17.74 21.42
CA CYS A 159 -10.55 -16.51 20.72
C CYS A 159 -10.61 -16.67 19.20
N LEU A 160 -10.05 -17.75 18.65
CA LEU A 160 -10.03 -18.01 17.20
C LEU A 160 -11.44 -18.22 16.64
N LEU A 161 -12.31 -18.96 17.32
CA LEU A 161 -13.70 -19.15 16.90
C LEU A 161 -14.47 -17.83 16.90
N ARG A 162 -14.35 -17.04 17.97
CA ARG A 162 -14.96 -15.72 18.06
C ARG A 162 -14.45 -14.79 16.96
N ALA A 163 -13.15 -14.68 16.81
CA ALA A 163 -12.52 -13.81 15.79
C ALA A 163 -12.91 -14.22 14.36
N SER A 164 -13.05 -15.54 14.09
CA SER A 164 -13.48 -16.03 12.78
C SER A 164 -14.93 -15.72 12.41
N GLN A 165 -15.79 -15.49 13.42
CA GLN A 165 -17.18 -15.06 13.20
C GLN A 165 -17.27 -13.54 12.96
N GLU A 166 -16.45 -12.76 13.65
CA GLU A 166 -16.48 -11.29 13.64
C GLU A 166 -15.65 -10.67 12.51
N CYS A 167 -14.63 -11.41 11.99
CA CYS A 167 -13.62 -10.89 11.04
C CYS A 167 -13.54 -11.70 9.74
N ASP A 168 -12.98 -11.07 8.71
CA ASP A 168 -12.68 -11.70 7.42
C ASP A 168 -11.29 -12.36 7.43
N ALA A 169 -10.40 -11.89 8.30
CA ALA A 169 -9.08 -12.46 8.55
C ALA A 169 -8.70 -12.37 10.03
N VAL A 170 -7.91 -13.32 10.51
CA VAL A 170 -7.39 -13.37 11.88
C VAL A 170 -5.88 -13.52 11.83
N ILE A 171 -5.18 -12.66 12.56
CA ILE A 171 -3.71 -12.66 12.66
C ILE A 171 -3.31 -12.94 14.10
N THR A 172 -2.44 -13.93 14.32
CA THR A 172 -1.78 -14.11 15.61
C THR A 172 -0.27 -13.86 15.48
N SER A 173 0.34 -13.39 16.54
CA SER A 173 1.80 -13.33 16.69
C SER A 173 2.23 -14.18 17.88
N GLY A 174 3.20 -15.08 17.63
CA GLY A 174 3.58 -16.13 18.56
C GLY A 174 2.81 -17.43 18.35
N GLY A 175 3.19 -18.49 19.05
CA GLY A 175 2.54 -19.81 19.00
C GLY A 175 2.64 -20.54 17.66
N VAL A 176 3.57 -20.16 16.75
CA VAL A 176 3.73 -20.79 15.43
C VAL A 176 5.14 -21.37 15.21
N SER A 177 5.84 -21.65 16.29
CA SER A 177 7.17 -22.26 16.25
C SER A 177 7.08 -23.79 16.11
N VAL A 178 8.22 -24.44 15.95
CA VAL A 178 8.32 -25.92 15.90
C VAL A 178 8.41 -26.59 17.29
N GLY A 179 8.19 -25.84 18.38
CA GLY A 179 8.30 -26.32 19.74
C GLY A 179 7.14 -27.23 20.18
N GLU A 180 7.34 -28.03 21.23
CA GLU A 180 6.33 -28.93 21.80
C GLU A 180 5.11 -28.18 22.36
N ALA A 181 5.26 -26.91 22.73
CA ALA A 181 4.20 -26.03 23.24
C ALA A 181 3.44 -25.25 22.14
N ASP A 182 3.47 -25.71 20.88
CA ASP A 182 2.76 -25.04 19.79
C ASP A 182 1.28 -25.45 19.74
N PHE A 183 0.50 -24.90 20.65
CA PHE A 183 -0.94 -25.15 20.72
C PHE A 183 -1.70 -24.56 19.52
N THR A 184 -1.21 -23.48 18.92
CA THR A 184 -1.90 -22.80 17.81
C THR A 184 -2.10 -23.74 16.63
N ARG A 185 -1.08 -24.54 16.25
CA ARG A 185 -1.21 -25.52 15.17
C ARG A 185 -2.29 -26.57 15.47
N LYS A 186 -2.27 -27.13 16.68
CA LYS A 186 -3.23 -28.16 17.10
C LYS A 186 -4.66 -27.62 17.07
N VAL A 187 -4.84 -26.41 17.62
CA VAL A 187 -6.16 -25.75 17.68
C VAL A 187 -6.66 -25.41 16.28
N VAL A 188 -5.83 -24.84 15.40
CA VAL A 188 -6.24 -24.51 14.03
C VAL A 188 -6.63 -25.76 13.24
N LEU A 189 -5.91 -26.87 13.40
CA LEU A 189 -6.27 -28.16 12.74
C LEU A 189 -7.55 -28.77 13.30
N GLU A 190 -7.91 -28.48 14.55
CA GLU A 190 -9.16 -28.96 15.15
C GLU A 190 -10.39 -28.17 14.67
N ILE A 191 -10.29 -26.86 14.49
CA ILE A 191 -11.43 -25.97 14.21
C ILE A 191 -11.47 -25.42 12.78
N GLY A 192 -10.47 -25.76 11.96
CA GLY A 192 -10.33 -25.24 10.59
C GLY A 192 -9.40 -26.08 9.75
N GLU A 193 -8.79 -25.45 8.77
CA GLU A 193 -7.81 -26.07 7.89
C GLU A 193 -6.49 -25.28 7.90
N LEU A 194 -5.39 -25.99 7.78
CA LEU A 194 -4.05 -25.42 7.67
C LEU A 194 -3.52 -25.65 6.25
N ILE A 195 -3.27 -24.55 5.53
CA ILE A 195 -2.80 -24.57 4.14
C ILE A 195 -1.26 -24.67 4.11
N SER A 196 -0.59 -23.91 4.99
CA SER A 196 0.86 -23.90 5.11
C SER A 196 1.29 -23.59 6.54
N TRP A 197 2.45 -24.14 6.94
CA TRP A 197 3.04 -23.88 8.26
C TRP A 197 4.43 -23.25 8.20
N HIS A 198 5.09 -23.31 7.05
CA HIS A 198 6.41 -22.76 6.84
C HIS A 198 6.52 -22.08 5.48
N CYS A 199 7.39 -21.09 5.39
CA CYS A 199 7.83 -20.50 4.13
C CYS A 199 9.35 -20.40 4.07
N LEU A 200 9.90 -20.37 2.84
CA LEU A 200 11.33 -20.25 2.62
C LEU A 200 11.78 -18.76 2.61
N ILE A 201 11.30 -17.99 3.61
CA ILE A 201 11.63 -16.58 3.79
C ILE A 201 12.50 -16.40 5.04
N LYS A 202 13.45 -15.49 4.96
CA LYS A 202 14.34 -15.14 6.06
C LYS A 202 14.43 -13.61 6.21
N PRO A 203 14.15 -13.08 7.45
CA PRO A 203 13.58 -13.78 8.60
C PRO A 203 12.09 -14.09 8.37
N GLY A 204 11.57 -15.17 8.96
CA GLY A 204 10.14 -15.47 8.88
C GLY A 204 9.78 -16.89 8.45
N LYS A 205 10.70 -17.85 8.59
CA LYS A 205 10.43 -19.26 8.25
C LYS A 205 9.14 -19.83 8.85
N PRO A 206 8.82 -19.65 10.16
CA PRO A 206 7.53 -20.06 10.69
C PRO A 206 6.45 -19.02 10.29
N LEU A 207 5.60 -19.38 9.36
CA LEU A 207 4.42 -18.63 8.96
C LEU A 207 3.30 -19.63 8.73
N ALA A 208 2.25 -19.55 9.55
CA ALA A 208 1.06 -20.35 9.36
C ALA A 208 0.05 -19.64 8.49
N VAL A 209 -0.51 -20.34 7.53
CA VAL A 209 -1.63 -19.86 6.71
C VAL A 209 -2.71 -20.91 6.73
N GLY A 210 -3.94 -20.51 7.01
CA GLY A 210 -5.07 -21.41 7.13
C GLY A 210 -6.41 -20.72 6.96
N LYS A 211 -7.48 -21.43 7.34
CA LYS A 211 -8.83 -20.92 7.30
C LYS A 211 -9.64 -21.48 8.47
N ILE A 212 -10.40 -20.64 9.13
CA ILE A 212 -11.29 -21.01 10.24
C ILE A 212 -12.68 -20.50 9.86
N GLY A 213 -13.60 -21.43 9.57
CA GLY A 213 -14.90 -21.07 9.01
C GLY A 213 -14.72 -20.26 7.70
N LYS A 214 -15.22 -19.03 7.68
CA LYS A 214 -15.05 -18.11 6.53
C LYS A 214 -13.82 -17.20 6.60
N ALA A 215 -13.18 -17.10 7.76
CA ALA A 215 -12.05 -16.20 7.98
C ALA A 215 -10.71 -16.85 7.58
N TYR A 216 -9.84 -16.10 6.94
CA TYR A 216 -8.46 -16.52 6.71
C TYR A 216 -7.65 -16.36 7.99
N PHE A 217 -6.78 -17.33 8.25
CA PHE A 217 -5.89 -17.33 9.40
C PHE A 217 -4.44 -17.13 8.98
N PHE A 218 -3.73 -16.24 9.69
CA PHE A 218 -2.31 -15.98 9.52
C PHE A 218 -1.61 -16.00 10.87
N GLY A 219 -0.78 -17.01 11.11
CA GLY A 219 0.07 -17.09 12.29
C GLY A 219 1.46 -16.53 11.99
N LEU A 220 1.80 -15.38 12.57
CA LEU A 220 3.08 -14.73 12.38
C LEU A 220 4.11 -15.21 13.41
N PRO A 221 5.41 -15.18 13.07
CA PRO A 221 6.47 -15.48 14.02
C PRO A 221 6.42 -14.61 15.27
N GLY A 222 6.79 -15.15 16.43
CA GLY A 222 6.94 -14.37 17.67
C GLY A 222 8.10 -13.35 17.61
N ASN A 223 9.09 -13.58 16.73
CA ASN A 223 10.19 -12.62 16.56
C ASN A 223 9.71 -11.36 15.84
N PRO A 224 9.88 -10.15 16.40
CA PRO A 224 9.32 -8.91 15.87
C PRO A 224 9.74 -8.57 14.44
N THR A 225 11.01 -8.77 14.11
CA THR A 225 11.50 -8.52 12.75
C THR A 225 10.89 -9.51 11.74
N ALA A 226 10.76 -10.77 12.13
CA ALA A 226 10.17 -11.79 11.30
C ALA A 226 8.67 -11.55 11.08
N ALA A 227 7.96 -11.15 12.14
CA ALA A 227 6.54 -10.79 12.05
C ALA A 227 6.30 -9.64 11.06
N GLN A 228 7.14 -8.60 11.11
CA GLN A 228 7.03 -7.48 10.17
C GLN A 228 7.33 -7.91 8.72
N VAL A 229 8.40 -8.66 8.50
CA VAL A 229 8.76 -9.16 7.15
C VAL A 229 7.65 -10.01 6.58
N THR A 230 7.14 -11.00 7.32
CA THR A 230 6.07 -11.89 6.85
C THR A 230 4.75 -11.14 6.62
N PHE A 231 4.47 -10.14 7.46
CA PHE A 231 3.33 -9.26 7.22
C PHE A 231 3.47 -8.51 5.88
N TYR A 232 4.57 -7.81 5.65
CA TYR A 232 4.76 -7.05 4.41
C TYR A 232 4.85 -7.94 3.18
N ALA A 233 5.59 -9.03 3.26
CA ALA A 233 5.87 -9.88 2.10
C ALA A 233 4.67 -10.74 1.67
N ILE A 234 3.82 -11.15 2.61
CA ILE A 234 2.75 -12.14 2.35
C ILE A 234 1.39 -11.65 2.81
N VAL A 235 1.24 -11.33 4.11
CA VAL A 235 -0.09 -11.07 4.68
C VAL A 235 -0.73 -9.83 4.09
N SER A 236 0.04 -8.75 3.88
CA SER A 236 -0.48 -7.52 3.29
C SER A 236 -1.03 -7.73 1.87
N ILE A 237 -0.38 -8.58 1.07
CA ILE A 237 -0.82 -8.95 -0.28
C ILE A 237 -2.11 -9.78 -0.20
N ALA A 238 -2.17 -10.75 0.70
CA ALA A 238 -3.37 -11.56 0.91
C ALA A 238 -4.57 -10.70 1.35
N LEU A 239 -4.37 -9.77 2.27
CA LEU A 239 -5.42 -8.83 2.71
C LEU A 239 -5.85 -7.87 1.59
N ALA A 240 -4.92 -7.43 0.73
CA ALA A 240 -5.24 -6.63 -0.43
C ALA A 240 -6.12 -7.40 -1.45
N LEU A 241 -5.81 -8.69 -1.68
CA LEU A 241 -6.67 -9.57 -2.49
C LEU A 241 -8.06 -9.72 -1.88
N LEU A 242 -8.16 -9.92 -0.57
CA LEU A 242 -9.44 -9.98 0.15
C LEU A 242 -10.23 -8.67 0.03
N SER A 243 -9.55 -7.54 -0.06
CA SER A 243 -10.16 -6.21 -0.30
C SER A 243 -10.65 -6.04 -1.73
N GLY A 244 -10.46 -7.02 -2.61
CA GLY A 244 -10.88 -6.98 -4.01
C GLY A 244 -9.89 -6.29 -4.94
N GLN A 245 -8.67 -5.99 -4.49
CA GLN A 245 -7.62 -5.47 -5.37
C GLN A 245 -7.21 -6.54 -6.40
N LYS A 246 -7.03 -6.11 -7.64
CA LYS A 246 -6.53 -6.99 -8.70
C LYS A 246 -5.01 -7.03 -8.70
N ASN A 247 -4.45 -8.24 -8.58
CA ASN A 247 -3.00 -8.47 -8.70
C ASN A 247 -2.13 -7.57 -7.81
N PRO A 248 -2.42 -7.44 -6.50
CA PRO A 248 -1.55 -6.68 -5.61
C PRO A 248 -0.16 -7.31 -5.61
N LYS A 249 0.87 -6.47 -5.68
CA LYS A 249 2.26 -6.89 -5.74
C LYS A 249 3.11 -6.00 -4.83
N LEU A 250 4.22 -6.55 -4.35
CA LEU A 250 5.27 -5.71 -3.80
C LEU A 250 5.84 -4.84 -4.93
N ILE A 251 6.07 -3.58 -4.62
CA ILE A 251 6.74 -2.67 -5.54
C ILE A 251 8.24 -2.79 -5.27
N TYR A 252 8.98 -3.16 -6.31
CA TYR A 252 10.42 -3.23 -6.26
C TYR A 252 11.04 -2.01 -6.96
N ALA A 253 12.05 -1.41 -6.32
CA ALA A 253 12.97 -0.49 -6.95
C ALA A 253 14.34 -1.19 -7.10
N LEU A 254 15.17 -0.71 -8.00
CA LEU A 254 16.56 -1.17 -8.12
C LEU A 254 17.48 -0.16 -7.44
N ALA A 255 18.44 -0.66 -6.66
CA ALA A 255 19.47 0.14 -6.02
C ALA A 255 20.82 -0.55 -6.11
N ALA A 256 21.89 0.21 -6.23
CA ALA A 256 23.24 -0.34 -6.23
C ALA A 256 23.59 -0.81 -4.81
N ALA A 257 23.98 -2.05 -4.67
CA ALA A 257 24.43 -2.64 -3.42
C ALA A 257 25.71 -1.95 -2.94
N LYS A 258 25.79 -1.60 -1.66
CA LYS A 258 26.98 -1.02 -1.05
C LYS A 258 27.27 -1.66 0.29
N GLY A 259 28.49 -2.14 0.47
CA GLY A 259 28.95 -2.76 1.71
C GLY A 259 28.84 -4.29 1.68
N LYS A 260 28.90 -4.92 2.88
CA LYS A 260 28.96 -6.38 3.00
C LYS A 260 27.60 -6.99 3.27
N PHE A 261 27.17 -7.87 2.38
CA PHE A 261 25.96 -8.66 2.51
C PHE A 261 26.30 -10.09 2.97
N LYS A 262 25.35 -10.70 3.70
CA LYS A 262 25.40 -12.12 4.04
C LYS A 262 24.15 -12.78 3.48
N LYS A 263 24.30 -13.80 2.66
CA LYS A 263 23.20 -14.52 2.03
C LYS A 263 23.44 -16.01 2.11
N ASN A 264 22.41 -16.77 2.48
CA ASN A 264 22.42 -18.23 2.43
C ASN A 264 21.49 -18.67 1.30
N LEU A 265 21.95 -19.54 0.43
CA LEU A 265 21.13 -20.14 -0.63
C LEU A 265 19.93 -20.92 -0.04
N GLY A 266 18.87 -21.08 -0.82
CA GLY A 266 17.68 -21.83 -0.45
C GLY A 266 16.63 -21.03 0.34
N TYR A 267 16.84 -19.74 0.58
CA TYR A 267 15.89 -18.84 1.23
C TYR A 267 15.80 -17.52 0.49
N THR A 268 14.59 -17.00 0.32
CA THR A 268 14.41 -15.61 -0.05
C THR A 268 14.67 -14.73 1.18
N ASP A 269 15.70 -13.88 1.12
CA ASP A 269 16.04 -12.98 2.22
C ASP A 269 15.38 -11.60 2.03
N PHE A 270 14.74 -11.12 3.09
CA PHE A 270 14.32 -9.74 3.25
C PHE A 270 15.19 -9.08 4.32
N GLN A 271 16.31 -8.49 3.91
CA GLN A 271 17.23 -7.82 4.84
C GLN A 271 16.81 -6.36 5.03
N ARG A 272 17.00 -5.84 6.25
CA ARG A 272 16.76 -4.42 6.53
C ARG A 272 17.79 -3.59 5.81
N GLY A 273 17.34 -2.68 4.96
CA GLY A 273 18.16 -1.82 4.13
C GLY A 273 17.99 -0.34 4.45
N LEU A 274 19.05 0.41 4.24
CA LEU A 274 19.04 1.87 4.20
C LEU A 274 19.27 2.28 2.74
N LEU A 275 18.19 2.71 2.10
CA LEU A 275 18.17 3.26 0.76
C LEU A 275 18.53 4.74 0.84
N THR A 276 19.52 5.14 0.07
CA THR A 276 19.98 6.53 -0.01
C THR A 276 20.16 6.93 -1.47
N MET A 277 19.97 8.21 -1.76
CA MET A 277 20.26 8.80 -3.06
C MET A 277 21.32 9.87 -2.88
N GLN A 278 22.45 9.71 -3.59
CA GLN A 278 23.55 10.65 -3.60
C GLN A 278 24.04 10.82 -5.04
N ASP A 279 24.18 12.07 -5.50
CA ASP A 279 24.67 12.42 -6.83
C ASP A 279 23.90 11.70 -7.97
N GLY A 280 22.58 11.54 -7.80
CA GLY A 280 21.71 10.87 -8.77
C GLY A 280 21.77 9.32 -8.72
N LEU A 281 22.64 8.75 -7.89
CA LEU A 281 22.74 7.30 -7.72
C LEU A 281 21.95 6.84 -6.50
N VAL A 282 21.05 5.87 -6.72
CA VAL A 282 20.32 5.19 -5.63
C VAL A 282 21.15 4.02 -5.15
N THR A 283 21.54 4.03 -3.89
CA THR A 283 22.32 2.96 -3.27
C THR A 283 21.59 2.38 -2.07
N VAL A 284 21.88 1.12 -1.75
CA VAL A 284 21.36 0.46 -0.56
C VAL A 284 22.46 -0.20 0.24
N THR A 285 22.44 0.02 1.54
CA THR A 285 23.34 -0.63 2.52
C THR A 285 22.54 -1.43 3.54
N PRO A 286 23.07 -2.52 4.10
CA PRO A 286 22.43 -3.17 5.25
C PRO A 286 22.29 -2.20 6.43
N ALA A 287 21.07 -2.03 6.96
CA ALA A 287 20.75 -1.10 8.04
C ALA A 287 21.22 -1.61 9.42
N GLY A 288 22.46 -2.05 9.52
CA GLY A 288 23.06 -2.61 10.74
C GLY A 288 22.84 -4.12 10.89
N SER A 289 22.70 -4.61 12.13
CA SER A 289 22.60 -6.04 12.41
C SER A 289 21.38 -6.68 11.77
N GLN A 290 21.57 -7.75 11.01
CA GLN A 290 20.52 -8.57 10.43
C GLN A 290 20.06 -9.72 11.33
N LYS A 291 20.56 -9.79 12.58
CA LYS A 291 20.10 -10.78 13.59
C LYS A 291 18.62 -10.56 13.91
N THR A 292 17.95 -11.63 14.25
CA THR A 292 16.58 -11.60 14.78
C THR A 292 16.56 -10.84 16.11
N GLY A 293 15.54 -10.01 16.35
CA GLY A 293 15.45 -9.18 17.56
C GLY A 293 16.23 -7.85 17.52
N ALA A 294 16.88 -7.53 16.40
CA ALA A 294 17.59 -6.26 16.25
C ALA A 294 16.65 -5.08 15.93
N PHE A 295 15.86 -4.62 16.88
CA PHE A 295 14.92 -3.49 16.74
C PHE A 295 15.56 -2.24 16.15
N LYS A 296 16.77 -1.88 16.59
CA LYS A 296 17.48 -0.69 16.10
C LYS A 296 17.70 -0.71 14.58
N SER A 297 17.88 -1.90 13.98
CA SER A 297 18.04 -2.02 12.54
C SER A 297 16.73 -1.81 11.78
N MET A 298 15.58 -2.17 12.36
CA MET A 298 14.27 -1.87 11.79
C MET A 298 13.97 -0.37 11.78
N ILE A 299 14.25 0.32 12.89
CA ILE A 299 14.02 1.78 13.00
C ILE A 299 14.92 2.55 12.02
N LYS A 300 16.13 2.07 11.76
CA LYS A 300 17.06 2.69 10.81
C LYS A 300 16.76 2.37 9.34
N ALA A 301 16.09 1.25 9.10
CA ALA A 301 15.76 0.81 7.74
C ALA A 301 14.63 1.66 7.15
N ASN A 302 14.69 1.88 5.85
CA ASN A 302 13.60 2.47 5.06
C ASN A 302 13.20 1.59 3.89
N CYS A 303 13.80 0.40 3.77
CA CYS A 303 13.42 -0.62 2.79
C CYS A 303 13.77 -2.02 3.28
N PHE A 304 13.19 -3.03 2.64
CA PHE A 304 13.75 -4.37 2.64
C PHE A 304 14.60 -4.57 1.37
N ILE A 305 15.80 -5.12 1.53
CA ILE A 305 16.62 -5.63 0.45
C ILE A 305 16.09 -7.04 0.15
N TYR A 306 15.66 -7.25 -1.09
CA TYR A 306 15.16 -8.55 -1.54
C TYR A 306 16.28 -9.33 -2.25
N LEU A 307 16.60 -10.50 -1.73
CA LEU A 307 17.58 -11.41 -2.34
C LEU A 307 16.90 -12.77 -2.56
N ALA A 308 16.77 -13.17 -3.81
CA ALA A 308 16.11 -14.43 -4.19
C ALA A 308 16.81 -15.65 -3.58
N ASP A 309 16.12 -16.78 -3.51
CA ASP A 309 16.60 -18.01 -2.87
C ASP A 309 17.80 -18.65 -3.57
N ASP A 310 17.91 -18.48 -4.87
CA ASP A 310 19.03 -18.94 -5.73
C ASP A 310 20.14 -17.90 -5.90
N GLN A 311 19.95 -16.66 -5.41
CA GLN A 311 20.92 -15.58 -5.52
C GLN A 311 22.02 -15.69 -4.46
N ALA A 312 23.27 -15.46 -4.86
CA ALA A 312 24.40 -15.29 -3.95
C ALA A 312 24.35 -13.90 -3.23
N ALA A 313 25.26 -13.67 -2.30
CA ALA A 313 25.44 -12.34 -1.73
C ALA A 313 25.88 -11.36 -2.83
N PRO A 314 25.21 -10.19 -2.96
CA PRO A 314 25.55 -9.26 -4.02
C PRO A 314 26.92 -8.63 -3.83
N GLU A 315 27.57 -8.33 -4.96
CA GLU A 315 28.82 -7.57 -4.99
C GLU A 315 28.58 -6.06 -4.87
N ASP A 316 29.61 -5.31 -4.52
CA ASP A 316 29.53 -3.84 -4.41
C ASP A 316 29.25 -3.23 -5.78
N GLY A 317 28.23 -2.40 -5.88
CA GLY A 317 27.74 -1.79 -7.12
C GLY A 317 26.71 -2.64 -7.91
N GLU A 318 26.49 -3.89 -7.57
CA GLU A 318 25.45 -4.73 -8.21
C GLU A 318 24.06 -4.13 -7.98
N LEU A 319 23.25 -4.07 -9.04
CA LEU A 319 21.86 -3.61 -8.95
C LEU A 319 20.96 -4.72 -8.37
N ILE A 320 20.41 -4.46 -7.21
CA ILE A 320 19.57 -5.41 -6.49
C ILE A 320 18.17 -4.82 -6.21
N PRO A 321 17.14 -5.68 -6.18
CA PRO A 321 15.80 -5.24 -5.85
C PRO A 321 15.66 -4.89 -4.37
N VAL A 322 14.96 -3.79 -4.11
CA VAL A 322 14.57 -3.33 -2.79
C VAL A 322 13.07 -3.07 -2.73
N VAL A 323 12.46 -3.29 -1.58
CA VAL A 323 11.05 -2.97 -1.30
C VAL A 323 11.04 -1.79 -0.34
N PRO A 324 10.82 -0.55 -0.82
CA PRO A 324 10.72 0.62 0.05
C PRO A 324 9.53 0.50 1.02
N PHE A 325 9.69 0.99 2.25
CA PHE A 325 8.57 1.01 3.20
C PHE A 325 7.53 2.08 2.83
N TRP A 326 7.99 3.14 2.18
CA TRP A 326 7.19 4.26 1.68
C TRP A 326 6.92 4.04 0.18
N GLY A 327 5.69 3.79 -0.19
CA GLY A 327 5.31 3.54 -1.59
C GLY A 327 4.73 2.15 -1.84
N THR A 328 4.44 1.40 -0.79
CA THR A 328 3.62 0.18 -0.85
C THR A 328 2.14 0.50 -0.63
N CYS A 329 1.69 1.63 -1.15
CA CYS A 329 0.28 2.01 -1.15
C CYS A 329 -0.44 1.43 -2.33
#